data_71e13028296db9bf245aa30a58b5c412
#
_entry.id   71e13028296db9bf245aa30a58b5c412
#
_cell.length_a   1.000
_cell.length_b   1.000
_cell.length_c   1.000
_cell.angle_alpha   90.00
_cell.angle_beta   90.00
_cell.angle_gamma   90.00
#
_symmetry.space_group_name_H-M   'P 1'
#
loop_
_entity.id
_entity.type
_entity.pdbx_description
1 polymer ?
#
loop_
_entity_poly.entity_id
_entity_poly.type
_entity_poly.pdbx_seq_one_letter_code
_entity_poly.pdbx_strand_id
1 'polypeptide(L)'
;MKITLAAIGFKNKDIEFNKNSIISKIKEYEGKTDLLLFGETFLQGFDSLSWSFDIDKNIAISKDHKIISDICEAAKKHKLAVSFGYIELENDKIYSSQLTINNKGIIVNNYKRVSPGWRIKETDYHYAEGSNFQVFKLNDKSIIIGLCGDLWYDTNIDKISKLTSNLVLWPVYTDFNYNKWNNTEKFAYAKQASLLKRPVLYVNSYCLDNFEEEIARGGAALFSNGLIIDEIPSGKEGCITIKI
;
A
#
# COMPACT_ATOMS: atom_id res chain seq x y z
N MET A 1 7.56 -6.38 16.87
CA MET A 1 7.28 -5.21 16.06
C MET A 1 5.79 -4.94 16.04
N LYS A 2 5.36 -3.68 16.24
CA LYS A 2 3.95 -3.27 16.11
C LYS A 2 3.75 -2.61 14.75
N ILE A 3 2.73 -3.00 14.01
CA ILE A 3 2.40 -2.42 12.70
C ILE A 3 0.96 -1.96 12.74
N THR A 4 0.72 -0.70 12.42
CA THR A 4 -0.64 -0.15 12.31
C THR A 4 -1.05 -0.11 10.84
N LEU A 5 -2.13 -0.79 10.51
CA LEU A 5 -2.78 -0.79 9.21
C LEU A 5 -3.77 0.38 9.19
N ALA A 6 -3.54 1.34 8.31
CA ALA A 6 -4.31 2.57 8.24
C ALA A 6 -5.29 2.55 7.05
N ALA A 7 -6.46 1.96 7.25
CA ALA A 7 -7.57 1.98 6.31
C ALA A 7 -8.34 3.32 6.43
N ILE A 8 -7.66 4.42 6.12
CA ILE A 8 -8.18 5.79 6.30
C ILE A 8 -8.45 6.49 4.97
N GLY A 9 -9.10 7.64 5.10
CA GLY A 9 -9.54 8.46 3.98
C GLY A 9 -8.42 9.08 3.13
N PHE A 10 -8.59 8.98 1.83
CA PHE A 10 -7.84 9.74 0.83
C PHE A 10 -8.79 10.39 -0.18
N LYS A 11 -8.30 11.39 -0.91
CA LYS A 11 -9.00 12.02 -2.03
C LYS A 11 -8.21 11.86 -3.31
N ASN A 12 -8.88 11.51 -4.41
CA ASN A 12 -8.25 11.49 -5.72
C ASN A 12 -7.82 12.92 -6.11
N LYS A 13 -6.62 13.03 -6.71
CA LYS A 13 -6.00 14.29 -7.18
C LYS A 13 -5.70 15.33 -6.11
N ASP A 14 -5.90 15.04 -4.82
CA ASP A 14 -5.58 15.95 -3.71
C ASP A 14 -4.36 15.45 -2.91
N ILE A 15 -3.20 15.53 -3.55
CA ILE A 15 -1.94 15.03 -2.99
C ILE A 15 -1.56 15.76 -1.68
N GLU A 16 -1.93 17.04 -1.54
CA GLU A 16 -1.65 17.81 -0.32
C GLU A 16 -2.50 17.33 0.85
N PHE A 17 -3.81 17.09 0.62
CA PHE A 17 -4.67 16.48 1.63
C PHE A 17 -4.15 15.12 2.08
N ASN A 18 -3.79 14.26 1.13
CA ASN A 18 -3.34 12.90 1.39
C ASN A 18 -1.97 12.88 2.12
N LYS A 19 -1.02 13.74 1.71
CA LYS A 19 0.23 13.96 2.43
C LYS A 19 -0.02 14.39 3.88
N ASN A 20 -0.91 15.37 4.09
CA ASN A 20 -1.22 15.86 5.41
C ASN A 20 -1.90 14.79 6.28
N SER A 21 -2.72 13.91 5.68
CA SER A 21 -3.31 12.74 6.34
C SER A 21 -2.22 11.76 6.82
N ILE A 22 -1.23 11.45 5.98
CA ILE A 22 -0.08 10.62 6.36
C ILE A 22 0.68 11.26 7.54
N ILE A 23 1.03 12.54 7.44
CA ILE A 23 1.80 13.27 8.46
C ILE A 23 1.00 13.34 9.78
N SER A 24 -0.29 13.57 9.71
CA SER A 24 -1.18 13.59 10.88
C SER A 24 -1.18 12.23 11.59
N LYS A 25 -1.26 11.13 10.85
CA LYS A 25 -1.19 9.77 11.42
C LYS A 25 0.19 9.44 11.98
N ILE A 26 1.27 9.87 11.35
CA ILE A 26 2.62 9.74 11.93
C ILE A 26 2.67 10.40 13.31
N LYS A 27 2.16 11.62 13.45
CA LYS A 27 2.10 12.35 14.73
C LYS A 27 1.19 11.65 15.74
N GLU A 28 0.00 11.20 15.32
CA GLU A 28 -0.98 10.54 16.19
C GLU A 28 -0.46 9.23 16.79
N TYR A 29 0.33 8.47 16.00
CA TYR A 29 0.83 7.15 16.38
C TYR A 29 2.27 7.14 16.89
N GLU A 30 2.85 8.32 17.16
CA GLU A 30 4.17 8.43 17.79
C GLU A 30 4.22 7.63 19.11
N GLY A 31 5.22 6.77 19.25
CA GLY A 31 5.40 5.89 20.42
C GLY A 31 4.39 4.74 20.57
N LYS A 32 3.38 4.64 19.69
CA LYS A 32 2.33 3.60 19.76
C LYS A 32 2.59 2.42 18.85
N THR A 33 3.27 2.66 17.72
CA THR A 33 3.56 1.66 16.69
C THR A 33 4.97 1.84 16.13
N ASP A 34 5.50 0.82 15.45
CA ASP A 34 6.81 0.86 14.79
C ASP A 34 6.71 1.19 13.31
N LEU A 35 5.56 0.88 12.67
CA LEU A 35 5.28 1.13 11.25
C LEU A 35 3.81 1.49 11.05
N LEU A 36 3.54 2.55 10.29
CA LEU A 36 2.23 2.82 9.69
C LEU A 36 2.23 2.30 8.26
N LEU A 37 1.20 1.53 7.88
CA LEU A 37 1.00 1.01 6.53
C LEU A 37 -0.29 1.55 5.94
N PHE A 38 -0.19 2.20 4.78
CA PHE A 38 -1.30 2.71 3.97
C PHE A 38 -1.46 1.87 2.70
N GLY A 39 -2.63 1.93 2.07
CA GLY A 39 -2.95 1.19 0.85
C GLY A 39 -2.21 1.67 -0.39
N GLU A 40 -2.45 0.97 -1.50
CA GLU A 40 -1.92 1.29 -2.83
C GLU A 40 -2.35 2.69 -3.26
N THR A 41 -1.44 3.43 -3.90
CA THR A 41 -1.63 4.78 -4.46
C THR A 41 -2.28 5.81 -3.52
N PHE A 42 -2.17 5.61 -2.21
CA PHE A 42 -2.78 6.49 -1.21
C PHE A 42 -2.47 7.96 -1.43
N LEU A 43 -1.24 8.27 -1.89
CA LEU A 43 -0.78 9.65 -1.96
C LEU A 43 -1.49 10.48 -3.04
N GLN A 44 -1.80 9.90 -4.20
CA GLN A 44 -2.52 10.61 -5.26
C GLN A 44 -3.97 10.11 -5.44
N GLY A 45 -4.26 8.88 -5.00
CA GLY A 45 -5.47 8.15 -5.32
C GLY A 45 -5.38 7.40 -6.66
N PHE A 46 -5.91 6.18 -6.72
CA PHE A 46 -5.81 5.31 -7.90
C PHE A 46 -6.56 5.89 -9.10
N ASP A 47 -7.76 6.43 -8.87
CA ASP A 47 -8.63 7.01 -9.90
C ASP A 47 -8.20 8.41 -10.33
N SER A 48 -7.00 8.84 -9.94
CA SER A 48 -6.40 10.09 -10.40
C SER A 48 -5.86 10.02 -11.83
N LEU A 49 -5.54 8.80 -12.30
CA LEU A 49 -4.96 8.58 -13.62
C LEU A 49 -6.01 8.71 -14.72
N SER A 50 -5.64 9.42 -15.77
CA SER A 50 -6.42 9.57 -17.00
C SER A 50 -6.04 8.56 -18.07
N TRP A 51 -4.93 7.84 -17.86
CA TRP A 51 -4.27 6.92 -18.79
C TRP A 51 -3.71 7.62 -20.04
N SER A 52 -3.44 8.91 -19.91
CA SER A 52 -2.71 9.74 -20.89
C SER A 52 -1.43 10.23 -20.24
N PHE A 53 -0.28 9.80 -20.73
CA PHE A 53 1.01 10.17 -20.15
C PHE A 53 1.23 11.68 -20.03
N ASP A 54 0.82 12.45 -21.06
CA ASP A 54 0.98 13.90 -21.05
C ASP A 54 0.22 14.60 -19.91
N ILE A 55 -0.86 13.99 -19.43
CA ILE A 55 -1.63 14.46 -18.26
C ILE A 55 -1.03 13.89 -16.99
N ASP A 56 -0.84 12.58 -16.95
CA ASP A 56 -0.54 11.83 -15.75
C ASP A 56 0.89 12.05 -15.23
N LYS A 57 1.84 12.43 -16.11
CA LYS A 57 3.19 12.87 -15.70
C LYS A 57 3.19 14.08 -14.77
N ASN A 58 2.09 14.85 -14.72
CA ASN A 58 1.94 15.97 -13.79
C ASN A 58 1.30 15.55 -12.45
N ILE A 59 0.73 14.34 -12.38
CA ILE A 59 0.15 13.73 -11.17
C ILE A 59 1.19 12.84 -10.49
N ALA A 60 1.92 12.07 -11.28
CA ALA A 60 2.99 11.21 -10.81
C ALA A 60 4.18 12.03 -10.30
N ILE A 61 4.83 11.56 -9.24
CA ILE A 61 5.97 12.25 -8.64
C ILE A 61 7.17 11.31 -8.49
N SER A 62 8.37 11.86 -8.56
CA SER A 62 9.58 11.08 -8.24
C SER A 62 9.70 10.83 -6.74
N LYS A 63 10.46 9.80 -6.36
CA LYS A 63 10.80 9.52 -4.95
C LYS A 63 11.59 10.66 -4.28
N ASP A 64 12.21 11.56 -5.06
CA ASP A 64 12.97 12.69 -4.58
C ASP A 64 12.14 14.00 -4.54
N HIS A 65 10.84 13.91 -4.81
CA HIS A 65 9.94 15.05 -4.80
C HIS A 65 9.79 15.63 -3.37
N LYS A 66 9.58 16.95 -3.28
CA LYS A 66 9.42 17.66 -1.99
C LYS A 66 8.38 17.04 -1.07
N ILE A 67 7.27 16.58 -1.58
CA ILE A 67 6.21 15.90 -0.80
C ILE A 67 6.76 14.66 -0.07
N ILE A 68 7.61 13.87 -0.73
CA ILE A 68 8.27 12.70 -0.12
C ILE A 68 9.24 13.16 0.96
N SER A 69 10.02 14.24 0.71
CA SER A 69 10.92 14.83 1.71
C SER A 69 10.15 15.29 2.97
N ASP A 70 8.99 15.93 2.81
CA ASP A 70 8.15 16.37 3.94
C ASP A 70 7.70 15.16 4.80
N ILE A 71 7.35 14.03 4.19
CA ILE A 71 6.99 12.79 4.90
C ILE A 71 8.24 12.17 5.58
N CYS A 72 9.40 12.19 4.92
CA CYS A 72 10.68 11.75 5.51
C CYS A 72 11.01 12.55 6.78
N GLU A 73 10.85 13.87 6.72
CA GLU A 73 11.07 14.75 7.88
C GLU A 73 10.10 14.45 9.03
N ALA A 74 8.83 14.20 8.71
CA ALA A 74 7.83 13.81 9.70
C ALA A 74 8.18 12.45 10.35
N ALA A 75 8.52 11.44 9.55
CA ALA A 75 8.95 10.13 10.02
C ALA A 75 10.16 10.22 10.97
N LYS A 76 11.16 11.04 10.61
CA LYS A 76 12.35 11.32 11.43
C LYS A 76 11.98 12.04 12.74
N LYS A 77 11.18 13.11 12.65
CA LYS A 77 10.78 13.94 13.80
C LYS A 77 10.05 13.13 14.85
N HIS A 78 9.11 12.29 14.42
CA HIS A 78 8.25 11.48 15.29
C HIS A 78 8.78 10.06 15.51
N LYS A 79 9.99 9.75 15.00
CA LYS A 79 10.68 8.44 15.14
C LYS A 79 9.80 7.24 14.76
N LEU A 80 8.97 7.39 13.74
CA LEU A 80 8.00 6.40 13.29
C LEU A 80 8.19 6.07 11.82
N ALA A 81 8.32 4.78 11.49
CA ALA A 81 8.39 4.34 10.11
C ALA A 81 7.01 4.40 9.43
N VAL A 82 7.01 4.65 8.13
CA VAL A 82 5.79 4.73 7.32
C VAL A 82 5.98 4.05 5.97
N SER A 83 4.95 3.33 5.51
CA SER A 83 4.87 2.78 4.16
C SER A 83 3.56 3.19 3.51
N PHE A 84 3.62 3.77 2.32
CA PHE A 84 2.45 4.26 1.60
C PHE A 84 2.59 4.08 0.09
N GLY A 85 1.46 3.85 -0.57
CA GLY A 85 1.39 3.74 -2.02
C GLY A 85 1.39 5.11 -2.69
N TYR A 86 2.03 5.19 -3.85
CA TYR A 86 2.04 6.39 -4.67
C TYR A 86 2.20 6.08 -6.15
N ILE A 87 1.80 7.03 -6.98
CA ILE A 87 2.02 7.01 -8.42
C ILE A 87 3.40 7.62 -8.67
N GLU A 88 4.36 6.75 -9.03
CA GLU A 88 5.76 7.10 -9.21
C GLU A 88 6.06 7.49 -10.66
N LEU A 89 6.78 8.60 -10.85
CA LEU A 89 7.42 8.97 -12.11
C LEU A 89 8.93 8.71 -12.01
N GLU A 90 9.45 7.82 -12.85
CA GLU A 90 10.89 7.57 -12.96
C GLU A 90 11.28 7.31 -14.42
N ASN A 91 12.23 8.07 -14.97
CA ASN A 91 12.75 7.91 -16.34
C ASN A 91 11.63 7.88 -17.41
N ASP A 92 10.72 8.86 -17.35
CA ASP A 92 9.54 8.97 -18.23
C ASP A 92 8.59 7.75 -18.19
N LYS A 93 8.61 7.01 -17.08
CA LYS A 93 7.67 5.92 -16.83
C LYS A 93 6.90 6.13 -15.55
N ILE A 94 5.63 5.72 -15.58
CA ILE A 94 4.70 5.77 -14.46
C ILE A 94 4.55 4.35 -13.90
N TYR A 95 4.62 4.24 -12.57
CA TYR A 95 4.48 2.98 -11.84
C TYR A 95 3.48 3.14 -10.70
N SER A 96 2.75 2.07 -10.37
CA SER A 96 2.16 1.92 -9.05
C SER A 96 3.25 1.43 -8.10
N SER A 97 3.59 2.24 -7.10
CA SER A 97 4.73 1.99 -6.21
C SER A 97 4.35 2.09 -4.73
N GLN A 98 5.08 1.37 -3.88
CA GLN A 98 4.98 1.44 -2.43
C GLN A 98 6.32 1.87 -1.84
N LEU A 99 6.36 3.05 -1.24
CA LEU A 99 7.53 3.61 -0.60
C LEU A 99 7.54 3.28 0.89
N THR A 100 8.69 2.89 1.44
CA THR A 100 8.88 2.70 2.88
C THR A 100 10.00 3.56 3.40
N ILE A 101 9.69 4.37 4.39
CA ILE A 101 10.61 5.28 5.09
C ILE A 101 10.76 4.77 6.52
N ASN A 102 12.00 4.67 7.02
CA ASN A 102 12.25 4.24 8.39
C ASN A 102 12.09 5.40 9.41
N ASN A 103 12.19 5.09 10.68
CA ASN A 103 12.09 6.05 11.79
C ASN A 103 13.24 7.08 11.89
N LYS A 104 14.20 7.03 10.95
CA LYS A 104 15.26 8.03 10.78
C LYS A 104 15.00 8.94 9.58
N GLY A 105 13.84 8.77 8.89
CA GLY A 105 13.49 9.52 7.69
C GLY A 105 14.25 9.06 6.44
N ILE A 106 14.79 7.84 6.45
CA ILE A 106 15.55 7.28 5.32
C ILE A 106 14.62 6.35 4.54
N ILE A 107 14.57 6.50 3.22
CA ILE A 107 13.90 5.56 2.33
C ILE A 107 14.66 4.24 2.37
N VAL A 108 14.03 3.17 2.84
CA VAL A 108 14.63 1.83 2.97
C VAL A 108 14.10 0.86 1.92
N ASN A 109 12.99 1.20 1.28
CA ASN A 109 12.44 0.43 0.17
C ASN A 109 11.60 1.32 -0.74
N ASN A 110 11.71 1.11 -2.04
CA ASN A 110 10.82 1.66 -3.06
C ASN A 110 10.42 0.52 -4.00
N TYR A 111 9.26 -0.05 -3.76
CA TYR A 111 8.77 -1.23 -4.45
C TYR A 111 7.81 -0.83 -5.57
N LYS A 112 8.04 -1.30 -6.77
CA LYS A 112 7.16 -1.14 -7.94
C LYS A 112 6.35 -2.40 -8.15
N ARG A 113 5.04 -2.26 -8.30
CA ARG A 113 4.14 -3.39 -8.57
C ARG A 113 4.62 -4.19 -9.78
N VAL A 114 4.72 -5.51 -9.62
CA VAL A 114 5.25 -6.45 -10.62
C VAL A 114 4.14 -7.02 -11.50
N SER A 115 2.94 -7.15 -10.95
CA SER A 115 1.81 -7.71 -11.68
C SER A 115 1.23 -6.72 -12.67
N PRO A 116 0.86 -7.16 -13.89
CA PRO A 116 0.04 -6.38 -14.79
C PRO A 116 -1.37 -6.18 -14.22
N GLY A 117 -2.19 -5.38 -14.91
CA GLY A 117 -3.61 -5.19 -14.56
C GLY A 117 -3.86 -4.07 -13.56
N TRP A 118 -2.86 -3.25 -13.25
CA TRP A 118 -3.07 -1.98 -12.55
C TRP A 118 -3.40 -0.84 -13.53
N ARG A 119 -3.13 -1.05 -14.81
CA ARG A 119 -3.36 -0.11 -15.91
C ARG A 119 -4.32 -0.70 -16.95
N ILE A 120 -4.99 0.14 -17.71
CA ILE A 120 -5.83 -0.30 -18.82
C ILE A 120 -4.97 -0.81 -20.00
N LYS A 121 -5.53 -1.67 -20.84
CA LYS A 121 -4.79 -2.31 -21.95
C LYS A 121 -4.29 -1.32 -23.01
N GLU A 122 -4.97 -0.20 -23.16
CA GLU A 122 -4.73 0.83 -24.16
C GLU A 122 -3.59 1.79 -23.78
N THR A 123 -2.99 1.65 -22.60
CA THR A 123 -1.84 2.48 -22.21
C THR A 123 -0.60 2.15 -23.02
N ASP A 124 0.20 3.15 -23.24
CA ASP A 124 1.46 3.03 -23.94
C ASP A 124 2.63 2.55 -23.02
N TYR A 125 3.85 2.57 -23.55
CA TYR A 125 5.05 2.10 -22.85
C TYR A 125 5.48 2.94 -21.65
N HIS A 126 4.88 4.10 -21.44
CA HIS A 126 5.16 4.94 -20.27
C HIS A 126 4.58 4.34 -18.97
N TYR A 127 3.54 3.52 -19.06
CA TYR A 127 3.00 2.80 -17.89
C TYR A 127 3.67 1.44 -17.78
N ALA A 128 4.38 1.21 -16.68
CA ALA A 128 5.24 0.05 -16.56
C ALA A 128 5.08 -0.69 -15.24
N GLU A 129 5.49 -1.94 -15.23
CA GLU A 129 5.59 -2.79 -14.06
C GLU A 129 7.04 -2.86 -13.55
N GLY A 130 7.19 -3.16 -12.26
CA GLY A 130 8.45 -3.56 -11.65
C GLY A 130 8.90 -4.94 -12.13
N SER A 131 10.09 -5.35 -11.74
CA SER A 131 10.67 -6.62 -12.22
C SER A 131 10.83 -7.68 -11.14
N ASN A 132 11.02 -7.28 -9.86
CA ASN A 132 11.45 -8.20 -8.82
C ASN A 132 10.82 -7.89 -7.46
N PHE A 133 10.63 -8.94 -6.67
CA PHE A 133 10.36 -8.83 -5.23
C PHE A 133 11.67 -8.64 -4.48
N GLN A 134 11.66 -7.78 -3.46
CA GLN A 134 12.83 -7.49 -2.64
C GLN A 134 12.51 -7.69 -1.17
N VAL A 135 13.49 -8.21 -0.45
CA VAL A 135 13.45 -8.26 1.02
C VAL A 135 14.16 -7.02 1.55
N PHE A 136 13.47 -6.25 2.36
CA PHE A 136 14.09 -5.16 3.09
C PHE A 136 13.99 -5.38 4.61
N LYS A 137 14.83 -4.72 5.37
CA LYS A 137 14.84 -4.78 6.82
C LYS A 137 14.24 -3.51 7.43
N LEU A 138 13.36 -3.70 8.40
CA LEU A 138 12.86 -2.65 9.25
C LEU A 138 12.90 -3.14 10.70
N ASN A 139 13.66 -2.47 11.55
CA ASN A 139 14.02 -2.95 12.89
C ASN A 139 14.65 -4.36 12.81
N ASP A 140 14.10 -5.34 13.54
CA ASP A 140 14.54 -6.75 13.59
C ASP A 140 13.85 -7.64 12.54
N LYS A 141 12.94 -7.10 11.72
CA LYS A 141 12.12 -7.87 10.78
C LYS A 141 12.60 -7.73 9.34
N SER A 142 12.58 -8.85 8.63
CA SER A 142 12.72 -8.92 7.18
C SER A 142 11.33 -8.94 6.56
N ILE A 143 11.06 -8.02 5.63
CA ILE A 143 9.74 -7.72 5.10
C ILE A 143 9.78 -7.79 3.58
N ILE A 144 8.70 -8.29 2.98
CA ILE A 144 8.43 -8.22 1.54
C ILE A 144 7.14 -7.42 1.34
N ILE A 145 7.05 -6.68 0.25
CA ILE A 145 5.81 -6.08 -0.24
C ILE A 145 5.32 -6.89 -1.44
N GLY A 146 4.03 -7.25 -1.42
CA GLY A 146 3.29 -7.65 -2.59
C GLY A 146 2.15 -6.65 -2.77
N LEU A 147 2.20 -5.85 -3.84
CA LEU A 147 1.28 -4.75 -4.05
C LEU A 147 0.06 -5.22 -4.84
N CYS A 148 -1.12 -5.13 -4.22
CA CYS A 148 -2.43 -5.42 -4.82
C CYS A 148 -2.46 -6.75 -5.60
N GLY A 149 -2.53 -6.70 -6.93
CA GLY A 149 -2.59 -7.85 -7.83
C GLY A 149 -1.39 -8.79 -7.77
N ASP A 150 -0.26 -8.40 -7.19
CA ASP A 150 0.96 -9.21 -7.17
C ASP A 150 0.76 -10.59 -6.56
N LEU A 151 -0.06 -10.69 -5.51
CA LEU A 151 -0.26 -11.96 -4.81
C LEU A 151 -1.32 -12.88 -5.46
N TRP A 152 -1.90 -12.48 -6.60
CA TRP A 152 -2.86 -13.30 -7.36
C TRP A 152 -2.23 -14.11 -8.49
N TYR A 153 -0.92 -14.00 -8.70
CA TYR A 153 -0.19 -14.75 -9.71
C TYR A 153 0.67 -15.84 -9.07
N ASP A 154 0.45 -17.10 -9.45
CA ASP A 154 1.20 -18.25 -8.91
C ASP A 154 2.71 -18.08 -9.10
N THR A 155 3.14 -17.55 -10.24
CA THR A 155 4.55 -17.26 -10.50
C THR A 155 5.16 -16.25 -9.52
N ASN A 156 4.36 -15.30 -9.02
CA ASN A 156 4.79 -14.33 -8.02
C ASN A 156 4.82 -14.97 -6.62
N ILE A 157 3.82 -15.78 -6.29
CA ILE A 157 3.81 -16.58 -5.06
C ILE A 157 5.06 -17.45 -4.99
N ASP A 158 5.41 -18.14 -6.08
CA ASP A 158 6.64 -18.97 -6.15
C ASP A 158 7.92 -18.14 -5.94
N LYS A 159 8.00 -16.95 -6.54
CA LYS A 159 9.15 -16.05 -6.35
C LYS A 159 9.26 -15.59 -4.89
N ILE A 160 8.14 -15.12 -4.30
CA ILE A 160 8.10 -14.64 -2.91
C ILE A 160 8.41 -15.78 -1.93
N SER A 161 7.92 -16.99 -2.18
CA SER A 161 8.11 -18.16 -1.32
C SER A 161 9.58 -18.57 -1.19
N LYS A 162 10.40 -18.30 -2.20
CA LYS A 162 11.86 -18.54 -2.21
C LYS A 162 12.66 -17.51 -1.41
N LEU A 163 12.04 -16.39 -1.04
CA LEU A 163 12.68 -15.33 -0.27
C LEU A 163 12.41 -15.54 1.23
N THR A 164 13.42 -15.34 2.06
CA THR A 164 13.28 -15.42 3.51
C THR A 164 12.79 -14.09 4.07
N SER A 165 11.56 -14.07 4.61
CA SER A 165 11.01 -12.91 5.31
C SER A 165 10.16 -13.33 6.50
N ASN A 166 9.98 -12.43 7.45
CA ASN A 166 9.13 -12.65 8.63
C ASN A 166 7.64 -12.43 8.30
N LEU A 167 7.35 -11.54 7.37
CA LEU A 167 5.98 -11.17 6.99
C LEU A 167 5.94 -10.58 5.57
N VAL A 168 4.72 -10.47 5.04
CA VAL A 168 4.43 -9.76 3.79
C VAL A 168 3.46 -8.63 4.08
N LEU A 169 3.74 -7.44 3.56
CA LEU A 169 2.78 -6.34 3.50
C LEU A 169 2.02 -6.46 2.18
N TRP A 170 0.70 -6.38 2.26
CA TRP A 170 -0.19 -6.44 1.12
C TRP A 170 -1.09 -5.19 1.04
N PRO A 171 -0.51 -4.03 0.74
CA PRO A 171 -1.30 -2.85 0.46
C PRO A 171 -2.03 -3.01 -0.89
N VAL A 172 -3.28 -2.60 -0.93
CA VAL A 172 -4.13 -2.72 -2.11
C VAL A 172 -4.93 -1.45 -2.38
N TYR A 173 -5.43 -1.34 -3.61
CA TYR A 173 -6.63 -0.62 -3.97
C TYR A 173 -7.63 -1.64 -4.50
N THR A 174 -8.75 -1.81 -3.81
CA THR A 174 -9.87 -2.67 -4.25
C THR A 174 -11.18 -1.92 -4.05
N ASP A 175 -12.04 -2.03 -5.03
CA ASP A 175 -13.32 -1.33 -5.18
C ASP A 175 -14.53 -2.23 -4.91
N PHE A 176 -14.33 -3.36 -4.27
CA PHE A 176 -15.42 -4.24 -3.88
C PHE A 176 -16.48 -3.52 -3.05
N ASN A 177 -17.75 -3.76 -3.36
CA ASN A 177 -18.82 -3.40 -2.45
C ASN A 177 -18.51 -3.96 -1.04
N TYR A 178 -18.66 -3.12 -0.02
CA TYR A 178 -18.25 -3.46 1.35
C TYR A 178 -18.99 -4.68 1.92
N ASN A 179 -20.24 -4.92 1.52
CA ASN A 179 -20.97 -6.14 1.92
C ASN A 179 -20.37 -7.38 1.27
N LYS A 180 -20.03 -7.29 -0.02
CA LYS A 180 -19.38 -8.38 -0.75
C LYS A 180 -18.01 -8.69 -0.13
N TRP A 181 -17.21 -7.66 0.17
CA TRP A 181 -15.94 -7.85 0.86
C TRP A 181 -16.13 -8.54 2.20
N ASN A 182 -16.98 -8.01 3.07
CA ASN A 182 -17.12 -8.49 4.45
C ASN A 182 -17.71 -9.91 4.53
N ASN A 183 -18.51 -10.34 3.55
CA ASN A 183 -19.18 -11.62 3.58
C ASN A 183 -18.50 -12.71 2.75
N THR A 184 -17.70 -12.36 1.74
CA THR A 184 -17.14 -13.33 0.78
C THR A 184 -15.69 -13.10 0.42
N GLU A 185 -15.33 -11.94 -0.14
CA GLU A 185 -14.03 -11.72 -0.78
C GLU A 185 -12.84 -11.83 0.20
N LYS A 186 -12.99 -11.34 1.43
CA LYS A 186 -11.92 -11.41 2.44
C LYS A 186 -11.46 -12.84 2.73
N PHE A 187 -12.33 -13.84 2.59
CA PHE A 187 -11.96 -15.24 2.78
C PHE A 187 -11.14 -15.78 1.61
N ALA A 188 -11.44 -15.34 0.39
CA ALA A 188 -10.61 -15.64 -0.78
C ALA A 188 -9.21 -15.04 -0.63
N TYR A 189 -9.11 -13.80 -0.12
CA TYR A 189 -7.84 -13.13 0.20
C TYR A 189 -7.08 -13.87 1.31
N ALA A 190 -7.74 -14.31 2.38
CA ALA A 190 -7.12 -15.11 3.44
C ALA A 190 -6.56 -16.43 2.90
N LYS A 191 -7.33 -17.12 2.04
CA LYS A 191 -6.89 -18.35 1.35
C LYS A 191 -5.67 -18.08 0.47
N GLN A 192 -5.67 -17.02 -0.34
CA GLN A 192 -4.55 -16.64 -1.20
C GLN A 192 -3.31 -16.32 -0.37
N ALA A 193 -3.45 -15.55 0.70
CA ALA A 193 -2.36 -15.22 1.62
C ALA A 193 -1.72 -16.46 2.24
N SER A 194 -2.46 -17.55 2.46
CA SER A 194 -1.96 -18.79 3.06
C SER A 194 -0.87 -19.48 2.25
N LEU A 195 -0.84 -19.25 0.93
CA LEU A 195 0.18 -19.80 0.04
C LEU A 195 1.59 -19.31 0.39
N LEU A 196 1.71 -18.15 1.03
CA LEU A 196 2.99 -17.58 1.45
C LEU A 196 3.55 -18.18 2.74
N LYS A 197 2.76 -18.96 3.51
CA LYS A 197 3.15 -19.65 4.75
C LYS A 197 3.79 -18.73 5.80
N ARG A 198 3.35 -17.48 5.85
CA ARG A 198 3.79 -16.43 6.78
C ARG A 198 2.68 -15.39 6.99
N PRO A 199 2.73 -14.57 8.05
CA PRO A 199 1.76 -13.51 8.25
C PRO A 199 1.72 -12.54 7.07
N VAL A 200 0.51 -12.18 6.63
CA VAL A 200 0.25 -11.20 5.57
C VAL A 200 -0.62 -10.09 6.13
N LEU A 201 -0.16 -8.85 6.03
CA LEU A 201 -0.84 -7.67 6.53
C LEU A 201 -1.47 -6.93 5.35
N TYR A 202 -2.78 -7.03 5.25
CA TYR A 202 -3.61 -6.42 4.21
C TYR A 202 -4.13 -5.05 4.65
N VAL A 203 -4.09 -4.07 3.76
CA VAL A 203 -4.75 -2.78 3.96
C VAL A 203 -5.27 -2.22 2.65
N ASN A 204 -6.54 -1.82 2.66
CA ASN A 204 -7.19 -1.04 1.61
C ASN A 204 -7.56 0.35 2.18
N SER A 205 -7.26 1.41 1.45
CA SER A 205 -7.60 2.76 1.87
C SER A 205 -9.07 3.08 1.64
N TYR A 206 -9.59 4.13 2.26
CA TYR A 206 -10.98 4.56 2.12
C TYR A 206 -11.04 5.78 1.21
N CYS A 207 -11.68 5.67 0.04
CA CYS A 207 -11.88 6.81 -0.85
C CYS A 207 -12.98 7.74 -0.31
N LEU A 208 -12.64 9.02 -0.14
CA LEU A 208 -13.57 10.05 0.36
C LEU A 208 -14.41 10.70 -0.76
N ASP A 209 -14.07 10.41 -2.02
CA ASP A 209 -14.83 10.90 -3.15
C ASP A 209 -16.14 10.09 -3.25
N ASN A 210 -17.28 10.76 -3.20
CA ASN A 210 -18.56 10.16 -2.81
C ASN A 210 -19.44 9.66 -3.97
N PHE A 211 -18.94 9.48 -5.19
CA PHE A 211 -19.84 9.50 -6.32
C PHE A 211 -20.02 8.19 -7.08
N GLU A 212 -19.30 7.13 -6.73
CA GLU A 212 -19.37 5.86 -7.47
C GLU A 212 -19.58 4.66 -6.54
N GLU A 213 -20.28 3.65 -7.04
CA GLU A 213 -20.47 2.39 -6.31
C GLU A 213 -19.19 1.57 -6.22
N GLU A 214 -18.29 1.73 -7.22
CA GLU A 214 -17.05 0.98 -7.38
C GLU A 214 -15.84 1.84 -6.98
N ILE A 215 -15.70 2.11 -5.67
CA ILE A 215 -14.55 2.81 -5.10
C ILE A 215 -14.06 2.11 -3.83
N ALA A 216 -12.80 2.32 -3.47
CA ALA A 216 -12.19 1.74 -2.28
C ALA A 216 -12.94 2.16 -1.00
N ARG A 217 -13.38 1.19 -0.21
CA ARG A 217 -14.18 1.37 1.01
C ARG A 217 -13.46 0.94 2.28
N GLY A 218 -12.13 1.00 2.28
CA GLY A 218 -11.34 0.64 3.44
C GLY A 218 -11.26 -0.87 3.66
N GLY A 219 -10.92 -1.23 4.88
CA GLY A 219 -10.70 -2.59 5.31
C GLY A 219 -9.22 -2.91 5.53
N ALA A 220 -8.93 -3.59 6.62
CA ALA A 220 -7.59 -4.05 6.94
C ALA A 220 -7.65 -5.39 7.65
N ALA A 221 -6.65 -6.24 7.46
CA ALA A 221 -6.63 -7.56 8.11
C ALA A 221 -5.21 -8.09 8.31
N LEU A 222 -5.04 -8.90 9.35
CA LEU A 222 -3.95 -9.86 9.49
C LEU A 222 -4.45 -11.22 9.01
N PHE A 223 -3.86 -11.72 7.95
CA PHE A 223 -4.05 -13.09 7.48
C PHE A 223 -2.89 -13.97 7.96
N SER A 224 -3.22 -15.14 8.51
CA SER A 224 -2.24 -16.16 8.86
C SER A 224 -2.84 -17.56 8.70
N ASN A 225 -2.12 -18.44 8.03
CA ASN A 225 -2.55 -19.84 7.79
C ASN A 225 -3.98 -19.97 7.21
N GLY A 226 -4.38 -19.05 6.34
CA GLY A 226 -5.71 -19.05 5.72
C GLY A 226 -6.84 -18.50 6.60
N LEU A 227 -6.50 -18.01 7.79
CA LEU A 227 -7.45 -17.42 8.73
C LEU A 227 -7.30 -15.90 8.77
N ILE A 228 -8.39 -15.21 9.07
CA ILE A 228 -8.42 -13.80 9.44
C ILE A 228 -8.21 -13.76 10.95
N ILE A 229 -7.04 -13.27 11.39
CA ILE A 229 -6.68 -13.25 12.82
C ILE A 229 -7.23 -11.99 13.50
N ASP A 230 -7.17 -10.87 12.77
CA ASP A 230 -7.68 -9.58 13.24
C ASP A 230 -8.06 -8.73 12.04
N GLU A 231 -9.07 -7.87 12.16
CA GLU A 231 -9.56 -7.08 11.02
C GLU A 231 -10.25 -5.77 11.40
N ILE A 232 -10.23 -4.83 10.46
CA ILE A 232 -11.22 -3.75 10.34
C ILE A 232 -12.08 -4.10 9.12
N PRO A 233 -13.41 -4.22 9.27
CA PRO A 233 -14.28 -4.48 8.14
C PRO A 233 -14.26 -3.31 7.14
N SER A 234 -14.48 -3.61 5.87
CA SER A 234 -14.73 -2.59 4.85
C SER A 234 -16.05 -1.86 5.10
N GLY A 235 -16.18 -0.62 4.62
CA GLY A 235 -17.34 0.24 4.77
C GLY A 235 -17.12 1.42 5.71
N LYS A 236 -15.98 1.48 6.40
CA LYS A 236 -15.61 2.60 7.29
C LYS A 236 -14.10 2.79 7.39
N GLU A 237 -13.72 3.99 7.75
CA GLU A 237 -12.32 4.28 8.11
C GLU A 237 -11.95 3.64 9.44
N GLY A 238 -10.67 3.32 9.61
CA GLY A 238 -10.13 2.83 10.86
C GLY A 238 -8.65 2.49 10.80
N CYS A 239 -8.06 2.33 11.97
CA CYS A 239 -6.69 1.86 12.13
C CYS A 239 -6.65 0.69 13.12
N ILE A 240 -5.90 -0.35 12.79
CA ILE A 240 -5.70 -1.50 13.67
C ILE A 240 -4.20 -1.74 13.86
N THR A 241 -3.77 -1.96 15.10
CA THR A 241 -2.36 -2.21 15.43
C THR A 241 -2.13 -3.68 15.71
N ILE A 242 -1.34 -4.30 14.87
CA ILE A 242 -0.99 -5.72 14.93
C ILE A 242 0.41 -5.87 15.56
N LYS A 243 0.57 -6.83 16.44
CA LYS A 243 1.86 -7.20 17.02
C LYS A 243 2.38 -8.47 16.33
N ILE A 244 3.53 -8.34 15.63
CA ILE A 244 4.25 -9.42 14.96
C ILE A 244 5.52 -9.81 15.74
#